data_24d66cf9c968c8865c3985e907f2f901
#
_entry.id   24d66cf9c968c8865c3985e907f2f901
#
_cell.length_a   1.000
_cell.length_b   1.000
_cell.length_c   1.000
_cell.angle_alpha   90.00
_cell.angle_beta   90.00
_cell.angle_gamma   90.00
#
_symmetry.space_group_name_H-M   'P 1'
#
loop_
_entity.id
_entity.type
_entity.pdbx_description
1 polymer ?
#
loop_
_entity_poly.entity_id
_entity_poly.type
_entity_poly.pdbx_seq_one_letter_code
_entity_poly.pdbx_strand_id
1 'polypeptide(L)'
;ARRGFRHLRSWTHGVDTQLFPFEPATKVSTLTGPLAHPVCLYVGRVSYEKNIEAFLQMETPGTKVVCGVGPLEAGLRARYPHVRWLGILDRTALAEVYASADVFVFPSRSETFGLVMLEAMACGTPVAAFPVEGPREVLGAHEGAKPQGGVLDEDLLQACQQALRVPRHEARQRAMHFTWETAAEQFLDHLVPANGFVTPKKFVTKPVTPLSSE
;
A
#
# COMPACT_ATOMS: atom_id res chain seq x y z
N ALA A 1 16.66 20.40 -2.65
CA ALA A 1 17.60 21.55 -2.58
C ALA A 1 17.94 22.18 -3.93
N ARG A 2 17.79 21.48 -5.08
CA ARG A 2 18.12 22.04 -6.43
C ARG A 2 17.33 23.31 -6.82
N ARG A 3 16.21 23.63 -6.14
CA ARG A 3 15.37 24.82 -6.38
C ARG A 3 15.51 25.90 -5.31
N GLY A 4 16.59 25.89 -4.52
CA GLY A 4 16.88 26.95 -3.52
C GLY A 4 16.13 26.81 -2.19
N PHE A 5 15.31 25.78 -2.00
CA PHE A 5 14.67 25.50 -0.71
C PHE A 5 15.73 25.06 0.31
N ARG A 6 15.65 25.64 1.51
CA ARG A 6 16.50 25.30 2.66
C ARG A 6 15.66 24.68 3.76
N HIS A 7 16.28 23.88 4.61
CA HIS A 7 15.62 23.24 5.76
C HIS A 7 14.46 22.31 5.38
N LEU A 8 14.58 21.58 4.25
CA LEU A 8 13.63 20.53 3.88
C LEU A 8 13.74 19.40 4.90
N ARG A 9 12.59 18.92 5.35
CA ARG A 9 12.45 17.75 6.21
C ARG A 9 11.46 16.78 5.57
N SER A 10 11.77 15.51 5.58
CA SER A 10 10.80 14.49 5.14
C SER A 10 9.74 14.27 6.19
N TRP A 11 8.52 14.13 5.73
CA TRP A 11 7.37 13.79 6.54
C TRP A 11 6.61 12.69 5.85
N THR A 12 6.33 11.61 6.60
CA THR A 12 5.66 10.42 6.08
C THR A 12 4.14 10.49 6.24
N HIS A 13 3.46 9.51 5.64
CA HIS A 13 2.05 9.25 5.87
C HIS A 13 1.89 8.13 6.90
N GLY A 14 0.68 8.02 7.49
CA GLY A 14 0.29 6.93 8.36
C GLY A 14 -0.66 5.95 7.67
N VAL A 15 -0.67 4.71 8.14
CA VAL A 15 -1.67 3.69 7.83
C VAL A 15 -2.42 3.30 9.10
N ASP A 16 -3.71 3.08 8.97
CA ASP A 16 -4.56 2.59 10.07
C ASP A 16 -4.37 1.08 10.22
N THR A 17 -3.52 0.69 11.17
CA THR A 17 -3.17 -0.71 11.41
C THR A 17 -4.25 -1.50 12.17
N GLN A 18 -5.27 -0.84 12.69
CA GLN A 18 -6.45 -1.47 13.28
C GLN A 18 -7.47 -1.82 12.20
N LEU A 19 -7.65 -0.92 11.24
CA LEU A 19 -8.51 -1.15 10.09
C LEU A 19 -7.92 -2.18 9.10
N PHE A 20 -6.60 -2.21 8.97
CA PHE A 20 -5.86 -3.18 8.16
C PHE A 20 -5.07 -4.14 9.07
N PRO A 21 -5.76 -5.08 9.73
CA PRO A 21 -5.14 -5.96 10.71
C PRO A 21 -4.30 -7.06 10.04
N PHE A 22 -3.27 -7.49 10.76
CA PHE A 22 -2.51 -8.67 10.40
C PHE A 22 -3.18 -9.92 11.00
N GLU A 23 -4.17 -10.42 10.31
CA GLU A 23 -4.85 -11.66 10.69
C GLU A 23 -4.56 -12.75 9.66
N PRO A 24 -4.50 -14.03 10.09
CA PRO A 24 -4.46 -15.14 9.14
C PRO A 24 -5.69 -15.02 8.22
N ALA A 25 -5.50 -15.18 6.94
CA ALA A 25 -6.57 -15.10 5.95
C ALA A 25 -7.70 -16.08 6.31
N THR A 26 -8.67 -15.62 7.08
CA THR A 26 -9.96 -16.29 7.25
C THR A 26 -10.69 -16.17 5.92
N LYS A 27 -11.41 -17.21 5.54
CA LYS A 27 -12.14 -17.31 4.27
C LYS A 27 -12.86 -16.01 3.94
N VAL A 28 -12.40 -15.32 2.90
CA VAL A 28 -12.86 -13.98 2.54
C VAL A 28 -14.20 -14.08 1.86
N SER A 29 -15.21 -13.50 2.49
CA SER A 29 -16.57 -13.42 1.93
C SER A 29 -16.63 -12.59 0.64
N THR A 30 -15.73 -11.62 0.51
CA THR A 30 -15.65 -10.68 -0.62
C THR A 30 -15.10 -11.33 -1.90
N LEU A 31 -14.22 -12.33 -1.78
CA LEU A 31 -13.70 -13.09 -2.91
C LEU A 31 -14.49 -14.38 -3.07
N THR A 32 -15.67 -14.30 -3.71
CA THR A 32 -16.54 -15.45 -3.91
C THR A 32 -15.96 -16.43 -4.95
N GLY A 33 -16.05 -17.73 -4.63
CA GLY A 33 -15.64 -18.84 -5.49
C GLY A 33 -14.15 -19.23 -5.33
N PRO A 34 -13.74 -20.33 -5.99
CA PRO A 34 -12.39 -20.84 -5.88
C PRO A 34 -11.39 -19.87 -6.53
N LEU A 35 -10.28 -19.59 -5.82
CA LEU A 35 -9.15 -18.84 -6.33
C LEU A 35 -7.97 -19.79 -6.53
N ALA A 36 -7.38 -19.74 -7.71
CA ALA A 36 -6.08 -20.38 -7.93
C ALA A 36 -4.97 -19.48 -7.38
N HIS A 37 -4.12 -20.05 -6.54
CA HIS A 37 -2.93 -19.35 -6.03
C HIS A 37 -1.76 -19.40 -7.02
N PRO A 38 -0.90 -18.40 -7.02
CA PRO A 38 -0.95 -17.20 -6.18
C PRO A 38 -2.04 -16.22 -6.60
N VAL A 39 -2.60 -15.50 -5.61
CA VAL A 39 -3.52 -14.39 -5.84
C VAL A 39 -2.71 -13.09 -5.94
N CYS A 40 -2.64 -12.54 -7.16
CA CYS A 40 -1.98 -11.27 -7.44
C CYS A 40 -3.03 -10.15 -7.42
N LEU A 41 -2.86 -9.18 -6.52
CA LEU A 41 -3.82 -8.10 -6.29
C LEU A 41 -3.30 -6.76 -6.81
N TYR A 42 -4.17 -6.03 -7.49
CA TYR A 42 -4.04 -4.61 -7.78
C TYR A 42 -5.15 -3.84 -7.09
N VAL A 43 -4.83 -2.73 -6.44
CA VAL A 43 -5.80 -1.79 -5.87
C VAL A 43 -5.46 -0.38 -6.33
N GLY A 44 -6.43 0.30 -6.93
CA GLY A 44 -6.26 1.67 -7.36
C GLY A 44 -7.17 2.06 -8.51
N ARG A 45 -7.06 3.32 -8.96
CA ARG A 45 -7.81 3.82 -10.11
C ARG A 45 -7.41 3.06 -11.38
N VAL A 46 -8.41 2.60 -12.14
CA VAL A 46 -8.21 1.89 -13.40
C VAL A 46 -7.97 2.92 -14.52
N SER A 47 -6.73 3.37 -14.66
CA SER A 47 -6.34 4.49 -15.51
C SER A 47 -4.93 4.34 -16.05
N TYR A 48 -4.62 5.13 -17.09
CA TYR A 48 -3.33 5.06 -17.79
C TYR A 48 -2.14 5.41 -16.87
N GLU A 49 -2.27 6.45 -16.06
CA GLU A 49 -1.21 6.92 -15.15
C GLU A 49 -0.84 5.87 -14.08
N LYS A 50 -1.76 4.96 -13.74
CA LYS A 50 -1.52 3.85 -12.82
C LYS A 50 -0.90 2.63 -13.52
N ASN A 51 -0.72 2.67 -14.83
CA ASN A 51 -0.05 1.64 -15.61
C ASN A 51 -0.59 0.21 -15.36
N ILE A 52 -1.91 0.12 -15.13
CA ILE A 52 -2.56 -1.17 -14.79
C ILE A 52 -2.36 -2.23 -15.87
N GLU A 53 -2.17 -1.85 -17.14
CA GLU A 53 -1.93 -2.80 -18.22
C GLU A 53 -0.66 -3.62 -18.00
N ALA A 54 0.39 -3.06 -17.40
CA ALA A 54 1.59 -3.82 -17.05
C ALA A 54 1.26 -4.97 -16.07
N PHE A 55 0.37 -4.75 -15.12
CA PHE A 55 -0.14 -5.81 -14.24
C PHE A 55 -0.96 -6.86 -15.00
N LEU A 56 -1.86 -6.41 -15.87
CA LEU A 56 -2.76 -7.32 -16.60
C LEU A 56 -2.02 -8.19 -17.61
N GLN A 57 -0.95 -7.65 -18.22
CA GLN A 57 -0.12 -8.35 -19.21
C GLN A 57 0.88 -9.33 -18.60
N MET A 58 1.19 -9.23 -17.29
CA MET A 58 2.09 -10.21 -16.67
C MET A 58 1.56 -11.63 -16.84
N GLU A 59 2.40 -12.54 -17.32
CA GLU A 59 2.08 -13.97 -17.41
C GLU A 59 2.42 -14.65 -16.08
N THR A 60 1.48 -14.61 -15.14
CA THR A 60 1.59 -15.29 -13.84
C THR A 60 0.59 -16.42 -13.74
N PRO A 61 0.94 -17.53 -13.09
CA PRO A 61 -0.07 -18.52 -12.70
C PRO A 61 -1.01 -17.90 -11.66
N GLY A 62 -2.13 -18.58 -11.40
CA GLY A 62 -3.05 -18.18 -10.34
C GLY A 62 -4.09 -17.14 -10.78
N THR A 63 -4.57 -16.37 -9.83
CA THR A 63 -5.67 -15.43 -10.02
C THR A 63 -5.21 -13.98 -9.95
N LYS A 64 -5.55 -13.19 -10.95
CA LYS A 64 -5.43 -11.74 -10.91
C LYS A 64 -6.72 -11.12 -10.38
N VAL A 65 -6.59 -10.22 -9.42
CA VAL A 65 -7.69 -9.48 -8.80
C VAL A 65 -7.44 -7.98 -8.96
N VAL A 66 -8.45 -7.27 -9.42
CA VAL A 66 -8.44 -5.80 -9.57
C VAL A 66 -9.52 -5.21 -8.68
N CYS A 67 -9.13 -4.34 -7.77
CA CYS A 67 -10.03 -3.55 -6.94
C CYS A 67 -9.90 -2.07 -7.30
N GLY A 68 -10.99 -1.46 -7.72
CA GLY A 68 -11.09 -0.09 -8.17
C GLY A 68 -11.81 0.06 -9.49
N VAL A 69 -12.07 1.31 -9.85
CA VAL A 69 -12.77 1.70 -11.08
C VAL A 69 -11.98 2.79 -11.80
N GLY A 70 -12.31 3.05 -13.05
CA GLY A 70 -11.70 4.14 -13.79
C GLY A 70 -12.00 4.13 -15.29
N PRO A 71 -11.48 5.11 -16.02
CA PRO A 71 -11.83 5.31 -17.43
C PRO A 71 -11.45 4.16 -18.35
N LEU A 72 -10.46 3.34 -17.98
CA LEU A 72 -10.03 2.19 -18.79
C LEU A 72 -10.76 0.89 -18.46
N GLU A 73 -11.59 0.86 -17.40
CA GLU A 73 -12.17 -0.38 -16.86
C GLU A 73 -12.96 -1.17 -17.91
N ALA A 74 -13.90 -0.52 -18.59
CA ALA A 74 -14.79 -1.24 -19.53
C ALA A 74 -14.01 -1.95 -20.65
N GLY A 75 -13.03 -1.25 -21.24
CA GLY A 75 -12.18 -1.82 -22.29
C GLY A 75 -11.26 -2.93 -21.78
N LEU A 76 -10.71 -2.76 -20.58
CA LEU A 76 -9.82 -3.76 -19.99
C LEU A 76 -10.59 -5.00 -19.52
N ARG A 77 -11.77 -4.86 -18.97
CA ARG A 77 -12.63 -6.02 -18.62
C ARG A 77 -12.97 -6.87 -19.85
N ALA A 78 -13.28 -6.24 -20.97
CA ALA A 78 -13.55 -6.95 -22.22
C ALA A 78 -12.31 -7.70 -22.74
N ARG A 79 -11.14 -7.11 -22.61
CA ARG A 79 -9.85 -7.68 -23.07
C ARG A 79 -9.30 -8.76 -22.13
N TYR A 80 -9.58 -8.65 -20.83
CA TYR A 80 -9.11 -9.56 -19.78
C TYR A 80 -10.27 -10.16 -18.98
N PRO A 81 -11.14 -10.99 -19.60
CA PRO A 81 -12.36 -11.54 -18.97
C PRO A 81 -12.06 -12.53 -17.83
N HIS A 82 -10.86 -13.10 -17.79
CA HIS A 82 -10.40 -14.03 -16.75
C HIS A 82 -9.95 -13.35 -15.46
N VAL A 83 -9.79 -12.03 -15.47
CA VAL A 83 -9.42 -11.25 -14.28
C VAL A 83 -10.63 -11.03 -13.38
N ARG A 84 -10.45 -11.12 -12.08
CA ARG A 84 -11.50 -10.81 -11.09
C ARG A 84 -11.55 -9.31 -10.84
N TRP A 85 -12.63 -8.67 -11.28
CA TRP A 85 -12.86 -7.25 -11.11
C TRP A 85 -13.87 -7.02 -9.99
N LEU A 86 -13.45 -6.41 -8.88
CA LEU A 86 -14.27 -6.21 -7.68
C LEU A 86 -14.95 -4.84 -7.63
N GLY A 87 -14.54 -3.90 -8.49
CA GLY A 87 -15.04 -2.52 -8.42
C GLY A 87 -14.55 -1.79 -7.17
N ILE A 88 -15.38 -0.88 -6.65
CA ILE A 88 -15.11 -0.15 -5.40
C ILE A 88 -15.57 -1.01 -4.23
N LEU A 89 -14.72 -1.14 -3.23
CA LEU A 89 -15.01 -1.80 -1.97
C LEU A 89 -14.99 -0.79 -0.83
N ASP A 90 -15.74 -1.05 0.23
CA ASP A 90 -15.54 -0.36 1.49
C ASP A 90 -14.22 -0.80 2.15
N ARG A 91 -13.83 -0.10 3.20
CA ARG A 91 -12.51 -0.29 3.81
C ARG A 91 -12.36 -1.67 4.48
N THR A 92 -13.43 -2.21 5.03
CA THR A 92 -13.43 -3.52 5.68
C THR A 92 -13.26 -4.64 4.65
N ALA A 93 -14.08 -4.62 3.60
CA ALA A 93 -13.96 -5.57 2.49
C ALA A 93 -12.60 -5.45 1.78
N LEU A 94 -12.06 -4.23 1.67
CA LEU A 94 -10.73 -4.01 1.10
C LEU A 94 -9.62 -4.62 1.97
N ALA A 95 -9.71 -4.50 3.30
CA ALA A 95 -8.77 -5.14 4.21
C ALA A 95 -8.79 -6.67 4.08
N GLU A 96 -9.98 -7.27 3.95
CA GLU A 96 -10.13 -8.70 3.68
C GLU A 96 -9.44 -9.11 2.36
N VAL A 97 -9.62 -8.33 1.30
CA VAL A 97 -9.00 -8.60 -0.01
C VAL A 97 -7.48 -8.51 0.08
N TYR A 98 -6.94 -7.50 0.76
CA TYR A 98 -5.49 -7.42 1.02
C TYR A 98 -4.98 -8.65 1.79
N ALA A 99 -5.63 -9.01 2.89
CA ALA A 99 -5.23 -10.15 3.72
C ALA A 99 -5.21 -11.48 2.95
N SER A 100 -6.06 -11.62 1.94
CA SER A 100 -6.23 -12.84 1.14
C SER A 100 -5.32 -12.92 -0.08
N ALA A 101 -4.68 -11.83 -0.46
CA ALA A 101 -3.74 -11.81 -1.55
C ALA A 101 -2.38 -12.41 -1.12
N ASP A 102 -1.71 -13.08 -2.06
CA ASP A 102 -0.36 -13.59 -1.87
C ASP A 102 0.69 -12.52 -2.17
N VAL A 103 0.36 -11.60 -3.09
CA VAL A 103 1.21 -10.45 -3.45
C VAL A 103 0.36 -9.27 -3.91
N PHE A 104 0.73 -8.09 -3.46
CA PHE A 104 0.19 -6.83 -3.96
C PHE A 104 1.11 -6.28 -5.04
N VAL A 105 0.58 -6.10 -6.26
CA VAL A 105 1.36 -5.60 -7.40
C VAL A 105 1.05 -4.13 -7.64
N PHE A 106 2.08 -3.30 -7.57
CA PHE A 106 1.99 -1.86 -7.76
C PHE A 106 2.72 -1.43 -9.05
N PRO A 107 2.00 -1.35 -10.18
CA PRO A 107 2.61 -1.16 -11.50
C PRO A 107 2.87 0.31 -11.86
N SER A 108 2.53 1.28 -10.99
CA SER A 108 2.74 2.70 -11.27
C SER A 108 4.22 3.03 -11.45
N ARG A 109 4.53 3.82 -12.48
CA ARG A 109 5.88 4.40 -12.71
C ARG A 109 5.99 5.84 -12.23
N SER A 110 4.88 6.44 -11.80
CA SER A 110 4.79 7.81 -11.31
C SER A 110 3.91 7.81 -10.06
N GLU A 111 4.55 7.82 -8.91
CA GLU A 111 3.87 7.86 -7.61
C GLU A 111 4.73 8.61 -6.59
N THR A 112 4.12 9.46 -5.81
CA THR A 112 4.82 10.21 -4.76
C THR A 112 5.02 9.40 -3.49
N PHE A 113 4.07 8.55 -3.13
CA PHE A 113 4.16 7.70 -1.94
C PHE A 113 3.48 6.34 -2.14
N GLY A 114 2.14 6.29 -2.29
CA GLY A 114 1.38 5.06 -2.55
C GLY A 114 0.84 4.40 -1.28
N LEU A 115 -0.13 5.03 -0.62
CA LEU A 115 -0.77 4.52 0.61
C LEU A 115 -1.29 3.08 0.50
N VAL A 116 -1.78 2.68 -0.67
CA VAL A 116 -2.27 1.32 -0.93
C VAL A 116 -1.21 0.23 -0.70
N MET A 117 0.08 0.56 -0.86
CA MET A 117 1.17 -0.35 -0.52
C MET A 117 1.26 -0.54 0.99
N LEU A 118 1.11 0.53 1.78
CA LEU A 118 1.10 0.43 3.24
C LEU A 118 -0.12 -0.35 3.75
N GLU A 119 -1.29 -0.16 3.15
CA GLU A 119 -2.51 -0.91 3.47
C GLU A 119 -2.30 -2.42 3.23
N ALA A 120 -1.77 -2.80 2.07
CA ALA A 120 -1.42 -4.17 1.74
C ALA A 120 -0.42 -4.77 2.75
N MET A 121 0.67 -4.04 3.01
CA MET A 121 1.72 -4.47 3.94
C MET A 121 1.21 -4.55 5.39
N ALA A 122 0.30 -3.67 5.80
CA ALA A 122 -0.35 -3.74 7.10
C ALA A 122 -1.15 -5.04 7.28
N CYS A 123 -1.80 -5.53 6.23
CA CYS A 123 -2.42 -6.86 6.19
C CYS A 123 -1.40 -8.00 6.01
N GLY A 124 -0.11 -7.70 5.96
CA GLY A 124 0.96 -8.68 5.76
C GLY A 124 1.14 -9.11 4.32
N THR A 125 0.60 -8.41 3.34
CA THR A 125 0.73 -8.76 1.93
C THR A 125 1.96 -8.11 1.33
N PRO A 126 2.94 -8.89 0.83
CA PRO A 126 4.17 -8.36 0.26
C PRO A 126 3.89 -7.54 -1.00
N VAL A 127 4.74 -6.55 -1.25
CA VAL A 127 4.61 -5.64 -2.40
C VAL A 127 5.58 -6.01 -3.51
N ALA A 128 5.11 -6.01 -4.75
CA ALA A 128 5.91 -6.04 -5.96
C ALA A 128 5.73 -4.73 -6.74
N ALA A 129 6.80 -4.01 -7.03
CA ALA A 129 6.71 -2.70 -7.69
C ALA A 129 7.93 -2.38 -8.55
N PHE A 130 7.80 -1.38 -9.42
CA PHE A 130 8.93 -0.75 -10.08
C PHE A 130 9.79 0.06 -9.10
N PRO A 131 11.11 0.19 -9.34
CA PRO A 131 12.03 0.91 -8.45
C PRO A 131 11.95 2.44 -8.63
N VAL A 132 10.75 3.00 -8.52
CA VAL A 132 10.47 4.44 -8.58
C VAL A 132 10.39 5.04 -7.17
N GLU A 133 10.30 6.37 -7.06
CA GLU A 133 10.47 7.10 -5.80
C GLU A 133 9.52 6.63 -4.68
N GLY A 134 8.20 6.60 -4.92
CA GLY A 134 7.23 6.17 -3.91
C GLY A 134 7.46 4.75 -3.37
N PRO A 135 7.55 3.72 -4.22
CA PRO A 135 7.91 2.36 -3.79
C PRO A 135 9.27 2.26 -3.09
N ARG A 136 10.29 3.01 -3.52
CA ARG A 136 11.59 3.06 -2.81
C ARG A 136 11.45 3.60 -1.40
N GLU A 137 10.67 4.66 -1.21
CA GLU A 137 10.37 5.25 0.10
C GLU A 137 9.64 4.24 0.99
N VAL A 138 8.53 3.70 0.50
CA VAL A 138 7.69 2.75 1.26
C VAL A 138 8.48 1.50 1.65
N LEU A 139 9.24 0.91 0.75
CA LEU A 139 10.02 -0.31 1.03
C LEU A 139 11.41 -0.03 1.65
N GLY A 140 11.77 1.22 1.89
CA GLY A 140 13.04 1.60 2.51
C GLY A 140 14.28 1.31 1.66
N ALA A 141 14.13 1.32 0.34
CA ALA A 141 15.20 1.01 -0.60
C ALA A 141 16.01 2.25 -1.00
N HIS A 142 16.64 2.90 -0.01
CA HIS A 142 17.50 4.08 -0.21
C HIS A 142 18.98 3.70 -0.12
N GLU A 143 19.83 4.38 -0.90
CA GLU A 143 21.30 4.35 -0.77
C GLU A 143 21.91 2.95 -0.62
N GLY A 144 21.41 1.97 -1.37
CA GLY A 144 21.94 0.59 -1.34
C GLY A 144 21.28 -0.32 -0.29
N ALA A 145 20.31 0.19 0.49
CA ALA A 145 19.50 -0.66 1.37
C ALA A 145 18.59 -1.59 0.55
N LYS A 146 18.43 -2.82 1.02
CA LYS A 146 17.50 -3.77 0.41
C LYS A 146 16.04 -3.39 0.75
N PRO A 147 15.10 -3.55 -0.20
CA PRO A 147 13.68 -3.41 0.06
C PRO A 147 13.22 -4.30 1.24
N GLN A 148 12.32 -3.79 2.06
CA GLN A 148 11.73 -4.50 3.20
C GLN A 148 10.24 -4.72 2.96
N GLY A 149 9.76 -5.94 3.16
CA GLY A 149 8.35 -6.28 3.01
C GLY A 149 7.86 -6.32 1.55
N GLY A 150 8.77 -6.33 0.59
CA GLY A 150 8.46 -6.39 -0.83
C GLY A 150 9.70 -6.41 -1.70
N VAL A 151 9.51 -6.36 -3.01
CA VAL A 151 10.57 -6.42 -4.02
C VAL A 151 10.39 -5.31 -5.05
N LEU A 152 11.49 -4.69 -5.44
CA LEU A 152 11.58 -3.71 -6.51
C LEU A 152 12.42 -4.27 -7.66
N ASP A 153 11.85 -4.27 -8.86
CA ASP A 153 12.55 -4.69 -10.08
C ASP A 153 12.02 -3.90 -11.29
N GLU A 154 12.88 -3.67 -12.29
CA GLU A 154 12.47 -3.07 -13.57
C GLU A 154 11.58 -4.01 -14.40
N ASP A 155 11.66 -5.32 -14.14
CA ASP A 155 10.73 -6.33 -14.61
C ASP A 155 9.69 -6.62 -13.51
N LEU A 156 8.44 -6.19 -13.75
CA LEU A 156 7.35 -6.35 -12.78
C LEU A 156 7.01 -7.82 -12.52
N LEU A 157 7.19 -8.71 -13.50
CA LEU A 157 6.98 -10.14 -13.33
C LEU A 157 8.04 -10.73 -12.39
N GLN A 158 9.30 -10.35 -12.54
CA GLN A 158 10.38 -10.75 -11.64
C GLN A 158 10.14 -10.22 -10.22
N ALA A 159 9.74 -8.94 -10.08
CA ALA A 159 9.36 -8.38 -8.80
C ALA A 159 8.25 -9.21 -8.13
N CYS A 160 7.21 -9.56 -8.89
CA CYS A 160 6.08 -10.35 -8.41
C CYS A 160 6.51 -11.76 -7.94
N GLN A 161 7.27 -12.49 -8.75
CA GLN A 161 7.75 -13.83 -8.42
C GLN A 161 8.66 -13.87 -7.19
N GLN A 162 9.48 -12.85 -7.01
CA GLN A 162 10.35 -12.74 -5.84
C GLN A 162 9.55 -12.29 -4.60
N ALA A 163 8.60 -11.37 -4.74
CA ALA A 163 7.76 -10.90 -3.65
C ALA A 163 6.91 -12.03 -3.03
N LEU A 164 6.50 -13.01 -3.81
CA LEU A 164 5.80 -14.21 -3.31
C LEU A 164 6.61 -15.04 -2.30
N ARG A 165 7.94 -14.81 -2.21
CA ARG A 165 8.83 -15.48 -1.25
C ARG A 165 9.08 -14.64 0.00
N VAL A 166 8.61 -13.40 0.03
CA VAL A 166 8.77 -12.51 1.19
C VAL A 166 7.77 -12.91 2.27
N PRO A 167 8.24 -13.18 3.49
CA PRO A 167 7.37 -13.56 4.59
C PRO A 167 6.36 -12.45 4.93
N ARG A 168 5.10 -12.81 5.14
CA ARG A 168 4.02 -11.86 5.44
C ARG A 168 4.33 -10.97 6.66
N HIS A 169 4.99 -11.53 7.68
CA HIS A 169 5.35 -10.77 8.87
C HIS A 169 6.39 -9.66 8.58
N GLU A 170 7.28 -9.83 7.60
CA GLU A 170 8.22 -8.78 7.19
C GLU A 170 7.49 -7.60 6.54
N ALA A 171 6.48 -7.88 5.71
CA ALA A 171 5.61 -6.84 5.16
C ALA A 171 4.91 -6.07 6.29
N ARG A 172 4.31 -6.77 7.25
CA ARG A 172 3.68 -6.16 8.42
C ARG A 172 4.67 -5.31 9.23
N GLN A 173 5.85 -5.85 9.55
CA GLN A 173 6.88 -5.12 10.30
C GLN A 173 7.25 -3.81 9.61
N ARG A 174 7.40 -3.82 8.29
CA ARG A 174 7.71 -2.60 7.54
C ARG A 174 6.57 -1.59 7.62
N ALA A 175 5.31 -2.01 7.48
CA ALA A 175 4.16 -1.11 7.59
C ALA A 175 4.06 -0.44 8.97
N MET A 176 4.48 -1.12 10.04
CA MET A 176 4.46 -0.57 11.41
C MET A 176 5.37 0.63 11.62
N HIS A 177 6.28 0.93 10.69
CA HIS A 177 7.06 2.17 10.72
C HIS A 177 6.26 3.40 10.22
N PHE A 178 5.06 3.18 9.68
CA PHE A 178 4.21 4.20 9.05
C PHE A 178 2.86 4.30 9.76
N THR A 179 2.86 4.43 11.09
CA THR A 179 1.62 4.66 11.83
C THR A 179 1.25 6.15 11.82
N TRP A 180 -0.02 6.46 12.08
CA TRP A 180 -0.46 7.84 12.23
C TRP A 180 0.22 8.54 13.41
N GLU A 181 0.54 7.81 14.47
CA GLU A 181 1.30 8.29 15.62
C GLU A 181 2.70 8.72 15.19
N THR A 182 3.43 7.86 14.48
CA THR A 182 4.77 8.16 13.96
C THR A 182 4.74 9.38 13.03
N ALA A 183 3.75 9.45 12.14
CA ALA A 183 3.60 10.60 11.24
C ALA A 183 3.31 11.90 12.00
N ALA A 184 2.47 11.85 13.04
CA ALA A 184 2.17 13.00 13.89
C ALA A 184 3.39 13.46 14.71
N GLU A 185 4.16 12.52 15.26
CA GLU A 185 5.40 12.82 15.99
C GLU A 185 6.42 13.51 15.08
N GLN A 186 6.65 12.98 13.87
CA GLN A 186 7.52 13.63 12.88
C GLN A 186 7.07 15.04 12.54
N PHE A 187 5.75 15.25 12.37
CA PHE A 187 5.20 16.56 12.10
C PHE A 187 5.50 17.54 13.26
N LEU A 188 5.26 17.12 14.50
CA LEU A 188 5.50 17.93 15.68
C LEU A 188 6.98 18.27 15.86
N ASP A 189 7.88 17.34 15.60
CA ASP A 189 9.34 17.54 15.67
C ASP A 189 9.85 18.52 14.60
N HIS A 190 9.10 18.69 13.52
CA HIS A 190 9.47 19.62 12.45
C HIS A 190 8.93 21.04 12.67
N LEU A 191 8.05 21.25 13.65
CA LEU A 191 7.53 22.58 13.96
C LEU A 191 8.63 23.48 14.51
N VAL A 192 8.76 24.64 13.93
CA VAL A 192 9.66 25.70 14.42
C VAL A 192 8.84 26.65 15.28
N PRO A 193 9.27 26.96 16.53
CA PRO A 193 8.59 27.96 17.35
C PRO A 193 8.51 29.28 16.61
N ALA A 194 7.32 29.86 16.48
CA ALA A 194 7.16 31.20 16.00
C ALA A 194 7.62 32.18 17.13
N ASN A 195 8.50 33.13 16.81
CA ASN A 195 8.94 34.12 17.76
C ASN A 195 7.73 34.83 18.38
N GLY A 196 7.54 34.70 19.70
CA GLY A 196 6.47 35.34 20.45
C GLY A 196 5.27 34.47 20.79
N PHE A 197 5.24 33.21 20.38
CA PHE A 197 4.20 32.24 20.80
C PHE A 197 4.75 31.26 21.83
N VAL A 198 3.94 31.02 22.87
CA VAL A 198 4.23 30.03 23.92
C VAL A 198 4.24 28.64 23.29
N THR A 199 5.29 27.87 23.51
CA THR A 199 5.35 26.46 23.11
C THR A 199 4.13 25.72 23.63
N PRO A 200 3.37 25.00 22.80
CA PRO A 200 2.28 24.17 23.30
C PRO A 200 2.84 23.11 24.24
N LYS A 201 2.27 23.02 25.43
CA LYS A 201 2.54 21.92 26.37
C LYS A 201 2.32 20.60 25.65
N LYS A 202 3.20 19.62 25.85
CA LYS A 202 3.08 18.26 25.33
C LYS A 202 1.61 17.84 25.29
N PHE A 203 1.11 17.55 24.09
CA PHE A 203 -0.21 16.98 23.92
C PHE A 203 -0.20 15.57 24.56
N VAL A 204 -0.79 15.45 25.72
CA VAL A 204 -1.14 14.15 26.28
C VAL A 204 -2.34 13.68 25.48
N THR A 205 -2.14 12.74 24.58
CA THR A 205 -3.23 12.06 23.89
C THR A 205 -4.06 11.30 24.92
N LYS A 206 -5.24 11.84 25.25
CA LYS A 206 -6.25 11.04 25.96
C LYS A 206 -6.75 9.96 24.98
N PRO A 207 -6.89 8.70 25.44
CA PRO A 207 -7.48 7.67 24.60
C PRO A 207 -8.89 8.12 24.18
N VAL A 208 -9.17 8.02 22.88
CA VAL A 208 -10.50 8.31 22.33
C VAL A 208 -11.43 7.20 22.84
N THR A 209 -12.36 7.57 23.71
CA THR A 209 -13.41 6.65 24.15
C THR A 209 -14.35 6.42 22.96
N PRO A 210 -14.67 5.16 22.60
CA PRO A 210 -15.62 4.93 21.52
C PRO A 210 -16.98 5.49 21.91
N LEU A 211 -17.60 6.20 20.96
CA LEU A 211 -18.98 6.67 21.10
C LEU A 211 -19.88 5.45 21.24
N SER A 212 -20.55 5.33 22.38
CA SER A 212 -21.60 4.36 22.60
C SER A 212 -22.74 4.63 21.63
N SER A 213 -23.08 3.63 20.82
CA SER A 213 -24.28 3.62 19.98
C SER A 213 -25.53 3.59 20.89
N GLU A 214 -26.30 4.64 20.87
CA GLU A 214 -27.74 4.62 21.17
C GLU A 214 -28.54 4.51 19.88
#